data_a07b7e679a3cd763478e4f259c5094fc
#
_entry.id   a07b7e679a3cd763478e4f259c5094fc
#
_cell.length_a   1.000
_cell.length_b   1.000
_cell.length_c   1.000
_cell.angle_alpha   90.00
_cell.angle_beta   90.00
_cell.angle_gamma   90.00
#
_symmetry.space_group_name_H-M   'P 1'
#
loop_
_entity.id
_entity.type
_entity.pdbx_description
1 polymer ?
#
loop_
_entity_poly.entity_id
_entity_poly.type
_entity_poly.pdbx_seq_one_letter_code
_entity_poly.pdbx_strand_id
1 'polypeptide(L)'
;KTLHNLINYLYLIRSSNNATFYDYLSFINSNPDYPRINRLKFLAEHKINLKTHSPKSIIKWFGEKEPLSSFGKIKLGEIYIMQGHIDKGSKLIKEGWIKAKLNKSNLRYLRKKYKKIITVSDNIKRADWHAWEGKHWDVQRMLRYLPKEETALYRARQLLISRSYGVDDAIAKVPDKYKNDIGLKYDRLKWRRRRGRLYPSLEILFTTPKDPIKLVRPDLWWKERAILTR
;
A
#
# COMPACT_ATOMS: atom_id res chain seq x y z
N LYS A 1 37.45 0.85 -9.97
CA LYS A 1 36.28 -0.06 -9.93
C LYS A 1 35.30 0.33 -8.77
N THR A 2 35.78 0.51 -7.54
CA THR A 2 34.96 0.84 -6.35
C THR A 2 34.24 2.19 -6.48
N LEU A 3 34.94 3.26 -6.90
CA LEU A 3 34.36 4.58 -7.08
C LEU A 3 33.27 4.60 -8.17
N HIS A 4 33.51 3.92 -9.28
CA HIS A 4 32.54 3.79 -10.38
C HIS A 4 31.26 3.08 -9.90
N ASN A 5 31.39 1.98 -9.15
CA ASN A 5 30.26 1.27 -8.57
C ASN A 5 29.48 2.15 -7.58
N LEU A 6 30.17 2.95 -6.76
CA LEU A 6 29.52 3.89 -5.86
C LEU A 6 28.71 4.95 -6.61
N ILE A 7 29.27 5.55 -7.64
CA ILE A 7 28.58 6.56 -8.47
C ILE A 7 27.32 5.95 -9.11
N ASN A 8 27.46 4.77 -9.73
CA ASN A 8 26.33 4.07 -10.33
C ASN A 8 25.25 3.71 -9.30
N TYR A 9 25.64 3.22 -8.11
CA TYR A 9 24.72 2.94 -7.03
C TYR A 9 23.96 4.20 -6.60
N LEU A 10 24.67 5.31 -6.37
CA LEU A 10 24.06 6.60 -5.98
C LEU A 10 23.11 7.14 -7.05
N TYR A 11 23.41 6.92 -8.32
CA TYR A 11 22.49 7.24 -9.42
C TYR A 11 21.24 6.36 -9.38
N LEU A 12 21.40 5.04 -9.26
CA LEU A 12 20.29 4.08 -9.30
C LEU A 12 19.34 4.19 -8.12
N ILE A 13 19.80 4.59 -6.92
CA ILE A 13 18.92 4.74 -5.75
C ILE A 13 18.03 5.99 -5.80
N ARG A 14 18.32 6.95 -6.66
CA ARG A 14 17.48 8.15 -6.81
C ARG A 14 16.17 7.79 -7.49
N SER A 15 15.04 8.24 -6.94
CA SER A 15 13.70 7.98 -7.51
C SER A 15 13.46 8.68 -8.86
N SER A 16 14.22 9.73 -9.15
CA SER A 16 14.11 10.56 -10.35
C SER A 16 15.10 10.17 -11.46
N ASN A 17 15.81 9.03 -11.34
CA ASN A 17 16.73 8.60 -12.38
C ASN A 17 15.99 8.11 -13.63
N ASN A 18 16.66 8.21 -14.78
CA ASN A 18 16.18 7.73 -16.08
C ASN A 18 16.64 6.30 -16.40
N ALA A 19 17.20 5.59 -15.39
CA ALA A 19 17.69 4.23 -15.59
C ALA A 19 16.54 3.29 -16.01
N THR A 20 16.86 2.39 -16.91
CA THR A 20 15.98 1.32 -17.39
C THR A 20 16.03 0.11 -16.45
N PHE A 21 15.11 -0.84 -16.65
CA PHE A 21 15.17 -2.12 -15.95
C PHE A 21 16.51 -2.85 -16.16
N TYR A 22 17.07 -2.80 -17.37
CA TYR A 22 18.33 -3.46 -17.70
C TYR A 22 19.55 -2.82 -17.05
N ASP A 23 19.54 -1.50 -16.82
CA ASP A 23 20.61 -0.82 -16.07
C ASP A 23 20.69 -1.34 -14.63
N TYR A 24 19.51 -1.50 -13.99
CA TYR A 24 19.45 -2.14 -12.67
C TYR A 24 19.94 -3.59 -12.70
N LEU A 25 19.52 -4.38 -13.70
CA LEU A 25 19.96 -5.77 -13.84
C LEU A 25 21.47 -5.86 -13.99
N SER A 26 22.05 -5.06 -14.88
CA SER A 26 23.49 -5.03 -15.12
C SER A 26 24.27 -4.77 -13.82
N PHE A 27 23.84 -3.74 -13.06
CA PHE A 27 24.49 -3.44 -11.79
C PHE A 27 24.33 -4.56 -10.76
N ILE A 28 23.10 -5.09 -10.60
CA ILE A 28 22.78 -6.15 -9.62
C ILE A 28 23.57 -7.42 -9.91
N ASN A 29 23.65 -7.83 -11.18
CA ASN A 29 24.36 -9.04 -11.59
C ASN A 29 25.89 -8.91 -11.44
N SER A 30 26.44 -7.72 -11.70
CA SER A 30 27.87 -7.45 -11.55
C SER A 30 28.30 -7.22 -10.10
N ASN A 31 27.35 -6.98 -9.20
CA ASN A 31 27.61 -6.63 -7.79
C ASN A 31 26.56 -7.29 -6.86
N PRO A 32 26.47 -8.63 -6.82
CA PRO A 32 25.39 -9.34 -6.10
C PRO A 32 25.39 -9.05 -4.59
N ASP A 33 26.56 -8.83 -4.01
CA ASP A 33 26.74 -8.60 -2.56
C ASP A 33 26.82 -7.12 -2.19
N TYR A 34 26.45 -6.22 -3.13
CA TYR A 34 26.51 -4.78 -2.86
C TYR A 34 25.57 -4.39 -1.72
N PRO A 35 26.00 -3.51 -0.80
CA PRO A 35 25.16 -3.08 0.32
C PRO A 35 23.79 -2.60 -0.14
N ARG A 36 22.73 -3.05 0.54
CA ARG A 36 21.33 -2.68 0.25
C ARG A 36 20.86 -3.08 -1.16
N ILE A 37 21.40 -4.15 -1.75
CA ILE A 37 21.04 -4.64 -3.09
C ILE A 37 19.52 -4.87 -3.24
N ASN A 38 18.83 -5.29 -2.18
CA ASN A 38 17.37 -5.45 -2.18
C ASN A 38 16.63 -4.13 -2.45
N ARG A 39 17.22 -2.98 -2.10
CA ARG A 39 16.65 -1.68 -2.46
C ARG A 39 16.69 -1.45 -3.97
N LEU A 40 17.79 -1.83 -4.64
CA LEU A 40 17.90 -1.75 -6.10
C LEU A 40 16.93 -2.72 -6.78
N LYS A 41 16.83 -3.95 -6.28
CA LYS A 41 15.83 -4.93 -6.78
C LYS A 41 14.42 -4.38 -6.69
N PHE A 42 14.04 -3.80 -5.55
CA PHE A 42 12.76 -3.13 -5.37
C PHE A 42 12.51 -1.99 -6.39
N LEU A 43 13.53 -1.18 -6.66
CA LEU A 43 13.44 -0.08 -7.64
C LEU A 43 13.37 -0.61 -9.08
N ALA A 44 14.13 -1.65 -9.41
CA ALA A 44 14.10 -2.32 -10.70
C ALA A 44 12.68 -2.83 -11.05
N GLU A 45 11.96 -3.40 -10.08
CA GLU A 45 10.59 -3.86 -10.28
C GLU A 45 9.67 -2.74 -10.78
N HIS A 46 9.87 -1.49 -10.33
CA HIS A 46 9.09 -0.34 -10.77
C HIS A 46 9.42 0.13 -12.19
N LYS A 47 10.55 -0.34 -12.76
CA LYS A 47 10.97 -0.06 -14.14
C LYS A 47 10.48 -1.12 -15.13
N ILE A 48 9.86 -2.21 -14.66
CA ILE A 48 9.33 -3.27 -15.54
C ILE A 48 8.23 -2.72 -16.45
N ASN A 49 8.45 -2.83 -17.76
CA ASN A 49 7.49 -2.46 -18.78
C ASN A 49 7.30 -3.62 -19.77
N LEU A 50 6.11 -4.23 -19.75
CA LEU A 50 5.81 -5.40 -20.59
C LEU A 50 5.71 -5.10 -22.09
N LYS A 51 5.77 -3.83 -22.50
CA LYS A 51 5.84 -3.47 -23.91
C LYS A 51 7.28 -3.54 -24.47
N THR A 52 8.28 -3.37 -23.60
CA THR A 52 9.69 -3.30 -23.98
C THR A 52 10.53 -4.43 -23.41
N HIS A 53 10.03 -5.16 -22.42
CA HIS A 53 10.76 -6.24 -21.78
C HIS A 53 10.10 -7.59 -22.05
N SER A 54 10.90 -8.57 -22.42
CA SER A 54 10.43 -9.94 -22.67
C SER A 54 9.89 -10.58 -21.38
N PRO A 55 8.69 -11.18 -21.40
CA PRO A 55 8.15 -11.94 -20.28
C PRO A 55 9.11 -13.01 -19.76
N LYS A 56 9.82 -13.71 -20.64
CA LYS A 56 10.81 -14.74 -20.28
C LYS A 56 11.96 -14.15 -19.46
N SER A 57 12.48 -12.98 -19.84
CA SER A 57 13.56 -12.29 -19.10
C SER A 57 13.12 -11.86 -17.70
N ILE A 58 11.89 -11.39 -17.56
CA ILE A 58 11.34 -10.95 -16.28
C ILE A 58 11.11 -12.15 -15.35
N ILE A 59 10.57 -13.26 -15.86
CA ILE A 59 10.41 -14.50 -15.07
C ILE A 59 11.78 -15.03 -14.63
N LYS A 60 12.76 -15.08 -15.54
CA LYS A 60 14.12 -15.51 -15.22
C LYS A 60 14.73 -14.64 -14.11
N TRP A 61 14.47 -13.33 -14.15
CA TRP A 61 14.97 -12.40 -13.14
C TRP A 61 14.33 -12.58 -11.77
N PHE A 62 13.00 -12.81 -11.71
CA PHE A 62 12.33 -13.13 -10.44
C PHE A 62 12.75 -14.51 -9.92
N GLY A 63 13.00 -15.46 -10.83
CA GLY A 63 13.25 -16.86 -10.48
C GLY A 63 12.11 -17.42 -9.64
N GLU A 64 12.44 -18.10 -8.54
CA GLU A 64 11.47 -18.62 -7.57
C GLU A 64 11.13 -17.61 -6.46
N LYS A 65 11.76 -16.42 -6.45
CA LYS A 65 11.59 -15.43 -5.39
C LYS A 65 10.33 -14.60 -5.63
N GLU A 66 9.63 -14.32 -4.54
CA GLU A 66 8.53 -13.37 -4.59
C GLU A 66 9.02 -11.95 -4.90
N PRO A 67 8.27 -11.17 -5.71
CA PRO A 67 8.56 -9.77 -5.92
C PRO A 67 8.60 -8.98 -4.60
N LEU A 68 9.58 -8.10 -4.46
CA LEU A 68 9.77 -7.26 -3.28
C LEU A 68 8.73 -6.14 -3.22
N SER A 69 8.23 -5.70 -4.37
CA SER A 69 7.23 -4.64 -4.46
C SER A 69 5.86 -5.16 -4.88
N SER A 70 4.82 -4.49 -4.39
CA SER A 70 3.46 -4.77 -4.85
C SER A 70 3.25 -4.47 -6.33
N PHE A 71 4.04 -3.55 -6.91
CA PHE A 71 4.03 -3.30 -8.34
C PHE A 71 4.66 -4.47 -9.11
N GLY A 72 5.77 -5.02 -8.61
CA GLY A 72 6.39 -6.23 -9.13
C GLY A 72 5.43 -7.43 -9.11
N LYS A 73 4.66 -7.61 -8.02
CA LYS A 73 3.60 -8.63 -7.95
C LYS A 73 2.57 -8.47 -9.07
N ILE A 74 2.11 -7.24 -9.34
CA ILE A 74 1.19 -6.98 -10.45
C ILE A 74 1.85 -7.36 -11.77
N LYS A 75 3.10 -6.96 -12.01
CA LYS A 75 3.80 -7.25 -13.26
C LYS A 75 4.04 -8.74 -13.49
N LEU A 76 4.44 -9.46 -12.46
CA LEU A 76 4.58 -10.91 -12.53
C LEU A 76 3.23 -11.59 -12.75
N GLY A 77 2.18 -11.11 -12.07
CA GLY A 77 0.81 -11.59 -12.27
C GLY A 77 0.30 -11.36 -13.69
N GLU A 78 0.62 -10.22 -14.31
CA GLU A 78 0.32 -9.93 -15.72
C GLU A 78 0.96 -10.97 -16.64
N ILE A 79 2.21 -11.33 -16.39
CA ILE A 79 2.95 -12.31 -17.18
C ILE A 79 2.35 -13.70 -17.03
N TYR A 80 2.01 -14.13 -15.81
CA TYR A 80 1.37 -15.44 -15.60
C TYR A 80 0.02 -15.54 -16.34
N ILE A 81 -0.78 -14.48 -16.34
CA ILE A 81 -2.02 -14.46 -17.12
C ILE A 81 -1.74 -14.59 -18.62
N MET A 82 -0.73 -13.88 -19.14
CA MET A 82 -0.35 -14.00 -20.56
C MET A 82 0.13 -15.40 -20.94
N GLN A 83 0.63 -16.20 -20.00
CA GLN A 83 1.06 -17.58 -20.17
C GLN A 83 -0.06 -18.61 -19.91
N GLY A 84 -1.29 -18.17 -19.62
CA GLY A 84 -2.42 -19.05 -19.34
C GLY A 84 -2.55 -19.48 -17.86
N HIS A 85 -1.63 -19.06 -16.98
CA HIS A 85 -1.70 -19.34 -15.53
C HIS A 85 -2.63 -18.35 -14.81
N ILE A 86 -3.92 -18.39 -15.14
CA ILE A 86 -4.90 -17.37 -14.76
C ILE A 86 -5.03 -17.23 -13.24
N ASP A 87 -5.14 -18.34 -12.50
CA ASP A 87 -5.34 -18.30 -11.03
C ASP A 87 -4.13 -17.73 -10.31
N LYS A 88 -2.93 -18.20 -10.66
CA LYS A 88 -1.68 -17.71 -10.09
C LYS A 88 -1.48 -16.21 -10.37
N GLY A 89 -1.75 -15.81 -11.61
CA GLY A 89 -1.66 -14.41 -12.03
C GLY A 89 -2.69 -13.53 -11.33
N SER A 90 -3.94 -13.99 -11.23
CA SER A 90 -5.02 -13.26 -10.55
C SER A 90 -4.73 -13.05 -9.06
N LYS A 91 -4.20 -14.06 -8.37
CA LYS A 91 -3.79 -13.96 -6.96
C LYS A 91 -2.75 -12.86 -6.78
N LEU A 92 -1.68 -12.86 -7.57
CA LEU A 92 -0.61 -11.86 -7.50
C LEU A 92 -1.12 -10.45 -7.82
N ILE A 93 -2.01 -10.30 -8.80
CA ILE A 93 -2.62 -9.00 -9.15
C ILE A 93 -3.45 -8.48 -7.96
N LYS A 94 -4.26 -9.30 -7.31
CA LYS A 94 -5.05 -8.90 -6.14
C LYS A 94 -4.17 -8.48 -4.97
N GLU A 95 -3.16 -9.28 -4.64
CA GLU A 95 -2.20 -8.94 -3.57
C GLU A 95 -1.47 -7.63 -3.87
N GLY A 96 -0.97 -7.48 -5.08
CA GLY A 96 -0.30 -6.27 -5.53
C GLY A 96 -1.24 -5.06 -5.53
N TRP A 97 -2.49 -5.24 -6.00
CA TRP A 97 -3.51 -4.18 -6.01
C TRP A 97 -3.71 -3.56 -4.63
N ILE A 98 -3.83 -4.38 -3.59
CA ILE A 98 -4.12 -3.89 -2.23
C ILE A 98 -3.06 -2.90 -1.76
N LYS A 99 -1.78 -3.17 -1.98
CA LYS A 99 -0.67 -2.43 -1.37
C LYS A 99 0.10 -1.51 -2.34
N ALA A 100 -0.07 -1.65 -3.67
CA ALA A 100 0.72 -0.91 -4.63
C ALA A 100 0.49 0.61 -4.53
N LYS A 101 1.59 1.36 -4.50
CA LYS A 101 1.55 2.81 -4.65
C LYS A 101 1.34 3.13 -6.15
N LEU A 102 0.15 3.56 -6.50
CA LEU A 102 -0.26 3.84 -7.88
C LEU A 102 -0.60 5.33 -8.04
N ASN A 103 -0.13 5.92 -9.13
CA ASN A 103 -0.61 7.23 -9.55
C ASN A 103 -2.03 7.11 -10.14
N LYS A 104 -2.67 8.25 -10.41
CA LYS A 104 -4.06 8.30 -10.89
C LYS A 104 -4.28 7.55 -12.22
N SER A 105 -3.32 7.62 -13.14
CA SER A 105 -3.41 6.96 -14.45
C SER A 105 -3.22 5.44 -14.33
N ASN A 106 -2.22 4.98 -13.58
CA ASN A 106 -1.99 3.56 -13.33
C ASN A 106 -3.16 2.91 -12.57
N LEU A 107 -3.75 3.62 -11.60
CA LEU A 107 -4.93 3.14 -10.88
C LEU A 107 -6.11 2.88 -11.85
N ARG A 108 -6.39 3.86 -12.74
CA ARG A 108 -7.47 3.74 -13.73
C ARG A 108 -7.19 2.61 -14.72
N TYR A 109 -5.95 2.54 -15.23
CA TYR A 109 -5.53 1.53 -16.18
C TYR A 109 -5.70 0.12 -15.61
N LEU A 110 -5.15 -0.15 -14.44
CA LEU A 110 -5.23 -1.47 -13.80
C LEU A 110 -6.67 -1.87 -13.49
N ARG A 111 -7.49 -0.93 -12.98
CA ARG A 111 -8.91 -1.21 -12.74
C ARG A 111 -9.67 -1.54 -14.02
N LYS A 112 -9.42 -0.83 -15.12
CA LYS A 112 -10.06 -1.10 -16.40
C LYS A 112 -9.62 -2.47 -16.95
N LYS A 113 -8.31 -2.72 -16.93
CA LYS A 113 -7.70 -3.94 -17.47
C LYS A 113 -8.13 -5.19 -16.69
N TYR A 114 -8.16 -5.10 -15.36
CA TYR A 114 -8.45 -6.24 -14.48
C TYR A 114 -9.82 -6.17 -13.79
N LYS A 115 -10.80 -5.55 -14.47
CA LYS A 115 -12.18 -5.43 -13.96
C LYS A 115 -12.81 -6.77 -13.55
N LYS A 116 -12.48 -7.86 -14.24
CA LYS A 116 -12.98 -9.20 -13.93
C LYS A 116 -12.23 -9.87 -12.76
N ILE A 117 -11.03 -9.42 -12.43
CA ILE A 117 -10.17 -9.99 -11.38
C ILE A 117 -10.30 -9.21 -10.08
N ILE A 118 -10.21 -7.87 -10.15
CA ILE A 118 -10.29 -6.99 -8.98
C ILE A 118 -11.74 -6.82 -8.56
N THR A 119 -12.09 -7.41 -7.42
CA THR A 119 -13.44 -7.40 -6.86
C THR A 119 -13.71 -6.15 -5.99
N VAL A 120 -14.95 -5.96 -5.59
CA VAL A 120 -15.36 -4.94 -4.60
C VAL A 120 -14.61 -5.15 -3.28
N SER A 121 -14.49 -6.40 -2.83
CA SER A 121 -13.74 -6.75 -1.61
C SER A 121 -12.27 -6.33 -1.70
N ASP A 122 -11.63 -6.51 -2.86
CA ASP A 122 -10.24 -6.07 -3.06
C ASP A 122 -10.10 -4.54 -3.02
N ASN A 123 -11.12 -3.80 -3.47
CA ASN A 123 -11.17 -2.34 -3.35
C ASN A 123 -11.32 -1.89 -1.89
N ILE A 124 -12.17 -2.57 -1.10
CA ILE A 124 -12.32 -2.32 0.34
C ILE A 124 -11.00 -2.58 1.06
N LYS A 125 -10.38 -3.74 0.83
CA LYS A 125 -9.07 -4.08 1.41
C LYS A 125 -7.99 -3.05 1.06
N ARG A 126 -8.00 -2.53 -0.18
CA ARG A 126 -7.08 -1.48 -0.59
C ARG A 126 -7.33 -0.17 0.16
N ALA A 127 -8.60 0.25 0.30
CA ALA A 127 -8.95 1.45 1.04
C ALA A 127 -8.55 1.33 2.51
N ASP A 128 -8.81 0.18 3.13
CA ASP A 128 -8.43 -0.12 4.50
C ASP A 128 -6.91 -0.07 4.71
N TRP A 129 -6.15 -0.76 3.85
CA TRP A 129 -4.69 -0.74 3.93
C TRP A 129 -4.13 0.69 3.83
N HIS A 130 -4.63 1.50 2.90
CA HIS A 130 -4.20 2.89 2.77
C HIS A 130 -4.59 3.76 3.97
N ALA A 131 -5.75 3.50 4.59
CA ALA A 131 -6.16 4.19 5.81
C ALA A 131 -5.21 3.86 6.97
N TRP A 132 -4.90 2.59 7.20
CA TRP A 132 -3.93 2.17 8.21
C TRP A 132 -2.53 2.76 7.98
N GLU A 133 -2.11 2.94 6.72
CA GLU A 133 -0.86 3.60 6.36
C GLU A 133 -0.93 5.14 6.43
N GLY A 134 -2.05 5.72 6.82
CA GLY A 134 -2.25 7.17 6.91
C GLY A 134 -2.25 7.90 5.57
N LYS A 135 -2.50 7.21 4.47
CA LYS A 135 -2.43 7.73 3.10
C LYS A 135 -3.79 8.29 2.65
N HIS A 136 -4.21 9.39 3.23
CA HIS A 136 -5.55 9.97 3.03
C HIS A 136 -5.90 10.25 1.55
N TRP A 137 -4.96 10.67 0.71
CA TRP A 137 -5.20 10.89 -0.73
C TRP A 137 -5.49 9.60 -1.48
N ASP A 138 -4.82 8.49 -1.11
CA ASP A 138 -5.08 7.19 -1.70
C ASP A 138 -6.43 6.65 -1.26
N VAL A 139 -6.82 6.83 0.01
CA VAL A 139 -8.18 6.52 0.50
C VAL A 139 -9.21 7.33 -0.28
N GLN A 140 -9.03 8.65 -0.44
CA GLN A 140 -9.96 9.50 -1.17
C GLN A 140 -10.16 9.05 -2.62
N ARG A 141 -9.08 8.59 -3.29
CA ARG A 141 -9.18 8.05 -4.66
C ARG A 141 -10.01 6.77 -4.72
N MET A 142 -10.05 5.99 -3.63
CA MET A 142 -10.80 4.74 -3.58
C MET A 142 -12.30 4.93 -3.32
N LEU A 143 -12.73 6.02 -2.67
CA LEU A 143 -14.13 6.22 -2.25
C LEU A 143 -15.16 5.97 -3.36
N ARG A 144 -14.89 6.42 -4.58
CA ARG A 144 -15.79 6.22 -5.74
C ARG A 144 -15.94 4.76 -6.21
N TYR A 145 -15.13 3.85 -5.65
CA TYR A 145 -15.09 2.44 -6.03
C TYR A 145 -15.61 1.52 -4.93
N LEU A 146 -16.07 2.11 -3.84
CA LEU A 146 -16.62 1.41 -2.68
C LEU A 146 -18.14 1.46 -2.72
N PRO A 147 -18.82 0.47 -2.13
CA PRO A 147 -20.26 0.55 -1.85
C PRO A 147 -20.56 1.73 -0.92
N LYS A 148 -21.82 2.16 -0.87
CA LYS A 148 -22.26 3.37 -0.16
C LYS A 148 -21.89 3.36 1.34
N GLU A 149 -22.05 2.24 2.00
CA GLU A 149 -21.78 2.12 3.45
C GLU A 149 -20.29 2.17 3.77
N GLU A 150 -19.46 1.45 3.00
CA GLU A 150 -18.00 1.50 3.11
C GLU A 150 -17.46 2.87 2.72
N THR A 151 -18.09 3.53 1.75
CA THR A 151 -17.73 4.91 1.39
C THR A 151 -17.92 5.85 2.57
N ALA A 152 -18.98 5.72 3.37
CA ALA A 152 -19.19 6.53 4.56
C ALA A 152 -18.10 6.28 5.62
N LEU A 153 -17.80 5.02 5.90
CA LEU A 153 -16.72 4.63 6.82
C LEU A 153 -15.36 5.22 6.39
N TYR A 154 -14.94 4.94 5.16
CA TYR A 154 -13.61 5.37 4.69
C TYR A 154 -13.54 6.88 4.42
N ARG A 155 -14.66 7.56 4.18
CA ARG A 155 -14.70 9.02 4.15
C ARG A 155 -14.44 9.62 5.52
N ALA A 156 -15.06 9.09 6.58
CA ALA A 156 -14.80 9.52 7.95
C ALA A 156 -13.32 9.29 8.33
N ARG A 157 -12.78 8.10 8.06
CA ARG A 157 -11.37 7.80 8.27
C ARG A 157 -10.45 8.73 7.49
N GLN A 158 -10.75 9.00 6.23
CA GLN A 158 -9.97 9.91 5.38
C GLN A 158 -9.89 11.32 5.97
N LEU A 159 -11.00 11.87 6.45
CA LEU A 159 -11.05 13.21 7.07
C LEU A 159 -10.28 13.25 8.40
N LEU A 160 -10.39 12.22 9.23
CA LEU A 160 -9.62 12.07 10.46
C LEU A 160 -8.11 12.05 10.19
N ILE A 161 -7.66 11.30 9.19
CA ILE A 161 -6.26 11.17 8.79
C ILE A 161 -5.72 12.49 8.23
N SER A 162 -6.48 13.16 7.36
CA SER A 162 -6.10 14.43 6.72
C SER A 162 -6.24 15.64 7.65
N ARG A 163 -6.91 15.48 8.81
CA ARG A 163 -7.25 16.55 9.76
C ARG A 163 -8.10 17.67 9.15
N SER A 164 -8.91 17.31 8.18
CA SER A 164 -9.82 18.25 7.49
C SER A 164 -11.04 18.60 8.36
N TYR A 165 -11.78 19.61 7.93
CA TYR A 165 -13.09 19.95 8.53
C TYR A 165 -14.15 18.91 8.18
N GLY A 166 -15.29 18.93 8.92
CA GLY A 166 -16.43 18.04 8.66
C GLY A 166 -16.25 16.61 9.18
N VAL A 167 -15.35 16.41 10.14
CA VAL A 167 -15.09 15.09 10.76
C VAL A 167 -16.34 14.58 11.49
N ASP A 168 -17.01 15.43 12.29
CA ASP A 168 -18.13 15.03 13.11
C ASP A 168 -19.33 14.63 12.25
N ASP A 169 -19.63 15.40 11.20
CA ASP A 169 -20.68 15.07 10.22
C ASP A 169 -20.38 13.76 9.47
N ALA A 170 -19.11 13.53 9.12
CA ALA A 170 -18.74 12.31 8.44
C ALA A 170 -18.85 11.09 9.36
N ILE A 171 -18.53 11.22 10.66
CA ILE A 171 -18.69 10.16 11.65
C ILE A 171 -20.17 9.89 11.89
N ALA A 172 -21.02 10.91 11.97
CA ALA A 172 -22.46 10.75 12.13
C ALA A 172 -23.10 9.95 10.97
N LYS A 173 -22.57 10.07 9.76
CA LYS A 173 -23.02 9.32 8.57
C LYS A 173 -22.51 7.89 8.48
N VAL A 174 -21.63 7.45 9.37
CA VAL A 174 -21.13 6.07 9.38
C VAL A 174 -22.26 5.14 9.86
N PRO A 175 -22.62 4.09 9.09
CA PRO A 175 -23.63 3.11 9.48
C PRO A 175 -23.31 2.46 10.84
N ASP A 176 -24.34 2.08 11.60
CA ASP A 176 -24.21 1.53 12.95
C ASP A 176 -23.29 0.31 13.01
N LYS A 177 -23.36 -0.56 12.02
CA LYS A 177 -22.49 -1.74 11.92
C LYS A 177 -20.99 -1.40 11.88
N TYR A 178 -20.61 -0.19 11.47
CA TYR A 178 -19.22 0.28 11.39
C TYR A 178 -18.83 1.28 12.48
N LYS A 179 -19.75 1.71 13.35
CA LYS A 179 -19.43 2.65 14.45
C LYS A 179 -18.35 2.11 15.39
N ASN A 180 -18.28 0.78 15.52
CA ASN A 180 -17.28 0.08 16.31
C ASN A 180 -16.07 -0.41 15.51
N ASP A 181 -15.94 -0.01 14.24
CA ASP A 181 -14.77 -0.37 13.41
C ASP A 181 -13.47 0.04 14.09
N ILE A 182 -12.54 -0.91 14.18
CA ILE A 182 -11.29 -0.73 14.93
C ILE A 182 -10.37 0.31 14.29
N GLY A 183 -10.37 0.42 12.96
CA GLY A 183 -9.62 1.42 12.22
C GLY A 183 -10.20 2.82 12.42
N LEU A 184 -11.53 2.95 12.44
CA LEU A 184 -12.21 4.21 12.76
C LEU A 184 -11.89 4.67 14.19
N LYS A 185 -11.93 3.75 15.17
CA LYS A 185 -11.54 4.04 16.57
C LYS A 185 -10.09 4.52 16.65
N TYR A 186 -9.18 3.84 15.94
CA TYR A 186 -7.77 4.24 15.88
C TYR A 186 -7.58 5.64 15.29
N ASP A 187 -8.21 5.94 14.17
CA ASP A 187 -8.09 7.25 13.52
C ASP A 187 -8.70 8.36 14.38
N ARG A 188 -9.83 8.10 15.10
CA ARG A 188 -10.45 9.03 16.08
C ARG A 188 -9.53 9.28 17.26
N LEU A 189 -8.95 8.25 17.87
CA LEU A 189 -7.98 8.36 18.96
C LEU A 189 -6.82 9.27 18.56
N LYS A 190 -6.18 8.96 17.44
CA LYS A 190 -5.04 9.70 16.92
C LYS A 190 -5.37 11.16 16.59
N TRP A 191 -6.55 11.42 16.04
CA TRP A 191 -7.04 12.77 15.73
C TRP A 191 -7.30 13.57 17.00
N ARG A 192 -7.98 12.99 18.01
CA ARG A 192 -8.25 13.64 19.31
C ARG A 192 -6.94 13.98 20.04
N ARG A 193 -6.02 13.03 20.15
CA ARG A 193 -4.72 13.24 20.77
C ARG A 193 -3.96 14.41 20.11
N ARG A 194 -3.92 14.46 18.79
CA ARG A 194 -3.24 15.51 18.05
C ARG A 194 -3.87 16.90 18.20
N ARG A 195 -5.09 16.97 18.68
CA ARG A 195 -5.80 18.20 19.03
C ARG A 195 -5.76 18.53 20.54
N GLY A 196 -4.92 17.85 21.30
CA GLY A 196 -4.80 18.07 22.75
C GLY A 196 -5.98 17.53 23.57
N ARG A 197 -6.90 16.77 22.95
CA ARG A 197 -8.06 16.17 23.62
C ARG A 197 -7.65 14.87 24.31
N LEU A 198 -6.90 14.97 25.42
CA LEU A 198 -6.29 13.84 26.10
C LEU A 198 -7.32 12.85 26.64
N TYR A 199 -8.26 13.32 27.50
CA TYR A 199 -9.26 12.47 28.12
C TYR A 199 -10.13 11.69 27.10
N PRO A 200 -10.71 12.33 26.06
CA PRO A 200 -11.43 11.60 25.03
C PRO A 200 -10.57 10.61 24.23
N SER A 201 -9.24 10.79 24.19
CA SER A 201 -8.33 9.82 23.57
C SER A 201 -8.11 8.60 24.46
N LEU A 202 -7.95 8.81 25.76
CA LEU A 202 -7.82 7.74 26.76
C LEU A 202 -9.09 6.89 26.84
N GLU A 203 -10.27 7.51 26.76
CA GLU A 203 -11.55 6.82 26.72
C GLU A 203 -11.60 5.78 25.57
N ILE A 204 -11.18 6.20 24.36
CA ILE A 204 -11.11 5.25 23.23
C ILE A 204 -10.11 4.13 23.53
N LEU A 205 -8.95 4.48 24.10
CA LEU A 205 -7.91 3.51 24.40
C LEU A 205 -8.37 2.45 25.40
N PHE A 206 -9.09 2.84 26.45
CA PHE A 206 -9.62 1.93 27.46
C PHE A 206 -10.76 1.04 26.98
N THR A 207 -11.53 1.52 25.97
CA THR A 207 -12.65 0.76 25.38
C THR A 207 -12.22 -0.12 24.20
N THR A 208 -10.93 -0.11 23.80
CA THR A 208 -10.43 -0.98 22.73
C THR A 208 -10.10 -2.38 23.25
N PRO A 209 -10.24 -3.41 22.41
CA PRO A 209 -9.87 -4.77 22.78
C PRO A 209 -8.41 -4.86 23.27
N LYS A 210 -8.18 -5.66 24.30
CA LYS A 210 -6.82 -5.97 24.78
C LYS A 210 -6.12 -7.04 23.91
N ASP A 211 -6.89 -7.85 23.21
CA ASP A 211 -6.42 -8.91 22.33
C ASP A 211 -5.73 -8.31 21.09
N PRO A 212 -4.44 -8.56 20.85
CA PRO A 212 -3.70 -8.04 19.70
C PRO A 212 -4.32 -8.42 18.34
N ILE A 213 -4.94 -9.59 18.22
CA ILE A 213 -5.56 -10.07 16.99
C ILE A 213 -6.73 -9.16 16.60
N LYS A 214 -7.52 -8.72 17.58
CA LYS A 214 -8.67 -7.83 17.36
C LYS A 214 -8.26 -6.39 17.05
N LEU A 215 -7.01 -6.00 17.29
CA LEU A 215 -6.51 -4.65 17.01
C LEU A 215 -6.11 -4.45 15.55
N VAL A 216 -6.01 -5.49 14.74
CA VAL A 216 -5.58 -5.49 13.33
C VAL A 216 -4.12 -4.98 13.14
N ARG A 217 -3.77 -3.85 13.78
CA ARG A 217 -2.44 -3.22 13.75
C ARG A 217 -1.98 -2.91 15.19
N PRO A 218 -1.66 -3.93 16.00
CA PRO A 218 -1.27 -3.75 17.39
C PRO A 218 0.01 -2.88 17.53
N ASP A 219 0.90 -2.92 16.55
CA ASP A 219 2.09 -2.07 16.47
C ASP A 219 1.76 -0.57 16.50
N LEU A 220 0.70 -0.16 15.81
CA LEU A 220 0.25 1.22 15.76
C LEU A 220 -0.47 1.64 17.05
N TRP A 221 -1.28 0.74 17.62
CA TRP A 221 -1.93 0.98 18.91
C TRP A 221 -0.93 1.11 20.04
N TRP A 222 0.12 0.29 20.04
CA TRP A 222 1.21 0.39 21.01
C TRP A 222 1.89 1.76 20.96
N LYS A 223 2.18 2.27 19.78
CA LYS A 223 2.76 3.62 19.62
C LYS A 223 1.87 4.73 20.24
N GLU A 224 0.57 4.67 20.01
CA GLU A 224 -0.35 5.65 20.60
C GLU A 224 -0.44 5.50 22.13
N ARG A 225 -0.44 4.27 22.66
CA ARG A 225 -0.36 4.01 24.11
C ARG A 225 0.91 4.64 24.70
N ALA A 226 2.06 4.33 24.14
CA ALA A 226 3.33 4.85 24.64
C ALA A 226 3.43 6.39 24.63
N ILE A 227 2.70 7.07 23.73
CA ILE A 227 2.64 8.54 23.72
C ILE A 227 1.69 9.06 24.80
N LEU A 228 0.57 8.38 25.05
CA LEU A 228 -0.46 8.82 26.00
C LEU A 228 -0.12 8.53 27.46
N THR A 229 0.85 7.65 27.72
CA THR A 229 1.32 7.29 29.09
C THR A 229 2.57 8.05 29.53
N ARG A 230 3.10 8.94 28.70
CA ARG A 230 4.21 9.85 29.01
C ARG A 230 3.70 11.22 29.44
#